data_ce50525d7863cefad8bff814579c9809
#
_entry.id   ce50525d7863cefad8bff814579c9809
#
_cell.length_a   1.000
_cell.length_b   1.000
_cell.length_c   1.000
_cell.angle_alpha   90.00
_cell.angle_beta   90.00
_cell.angle_gamma   90.00
#
_symmetry.space_group_name_H-M   'P 1'
#
loop_
_entity.id
_entity.type
_entity.pdbx_description
1 polymer ?
#
loop_
_entity_poly.entity_id
_entity_poly.type
_entity_poly.pdbx_seq_one_letter_code
_entity_poly.pdbx_strand_id
1 'polypeptide(L)'
;GRTGASRLSNTTTRPLNADKDMYGANSISLTLTQPLWDGFATRSRVRTGEATVDSMTYRVLDNATSFALDAIIAHVDLLRRREILQLAKDNVRQHVEILDSQKERVELGAGSSADVTQTKGRLARAQSTLTDAEASLREGEASYIRLTGKPVPASLAEVYVPEPMYTGYDAVMEVADKNNPKLK
;
A
#
# COMPACT_ATOMS: atom_id res chain seq x y z
N GLY A 1 -39.68 21.15 -15.84
CA GLY A 1 -40.66 21.67 -16.80
C GLY A 1 -40.53 20.94 -18.14
N ARG A 2 -41.63 20.42 -18.65
CA ARG A 2 -41.70 19.79 -19.98
C ARG A 2 -42.46 20.76 -20.88
N THR A 3 -41.84 21.31 -21.88
CA THR A 3 -42.48 22.05 -22.93
C THR A 3 -42.77 21.09 -24.07
N GLY A 4 -44.02 20.88 -24.39
CA GLY A 4 -44.47 20.08 -25.52
C GLY A 4 -45.59 20.76 -26.29
N ALA A 5 -45.53 20.72 -27.61
CA ALA A 5 -46.66 21.14 -28.43
C ALA A 5 -47.61 19.93 -28.62
N SER A 6 -48.86 20.07 -28.18
CA SER A 6 -49.89 19.06 -28.41
C SER A 6 -50.88 19.52 -29.48
N ARG A 7 -51.14 18.63 -30.41
CA ARG A 7 -52.16 18.84 -31.45
C ARG A 7 -53.47 18.31 -30.91
N LEU A 8 -54.38 19.18 -30.58
CA LEU A 8 -55.78 18.79 -30.26
C LEU A 8 -56.54 18.56 -31.55
N SER A 9 -56.78 17.29 -31.87
CA SER A 9 -57.80 16.91 -32.87
C SER A 9 -59.14 16.61 -32.17
N ASN A 10 -60.06 17.49 -32.26
CA ASN A 10 -61.43 17.24 -31.80
C ASN A 10 -62.18 16.44 -32.88
N THR A 11 -62.40 15.16 -32.62
CA THR A 11 -63.18 14.25 -33.49
C THR A 11 -64.66 14.30 -33.10
N THR A 12 -65.26 15.46 -33.20
CA THR A 12 -66.76 15.54 -33.27
C THR A 12 -67.16 16.34 -34.48
N THR A 13 -67.44 15.60 -35.54
CA THR A 13 -68.26 15.97 -36.66
C THR A 13 -68.49 17.44 -36.88
N ARG A 14 -67.68 18.04 -37.69
CA ARG A 14 -68.00 18.90 -38.78
C ARG A 14 -66.85 19.59 -39.45
N PRO A 15 -67.09 19.95 -40.63
CA PRO A 15 -66.11 19.81 -41.68
C PRO A 15 -65.39 21.10 -41.99
N LEU A 16 -64.31 20.95 -42.78
CA LEU A 16 -63.83 21.96 -43.70
C LEU A 16 -63.47 23.30 -43.07
N ASN A 17 -62.35 23.36 -42.51
CA ASN A 17 -61.48 24.46 -42.05
C ASN A 17 -61.13 24.36 -40.54
N ALA A 18 -60.61 23.24 -40.15
CA ALA A 18 -59.88 23.23 -38.87
C ALA A 18 -58.58 23.96 -39.13
N ASP A 19 -58.50 25.19 -38.76
CA ASP A 19 -57.28 25.91 -38.55
C ASP A 19 -56.43 25.08 -37.56
N LYS A 20 -55.28 24.65 -38.02
CA LYS A 20 -54.35 23.88 -37.22
C LYS A 20 -53.57 24.86 -36.36
N ASP A 21 -54.26 25.48 -35.43
CA ASP A 21 -53.61 26.33 -34.46
C ASP A 21 -52.75 25.47 -33.56
N MET A 22 -51.45 25.73 -33.58
CA MET A 22 -50.53 25.12 -32.63
C MET A 22 -50.61 25.90 -31.31
N TYR A 23 -51.20 25.28 -30.32
CA TYR A 23 -51.21 25.81 -28.95
C TYR A 23 -50.00 25.30 -28.20
N GLY A 24 -49.17 26.21 -27.69
CA GLY A 24 -48.09 25.88 -26.75
C GLY A 24 -48.67 25.62 -25.37
N ALA A 25 -48.63 24.38 -24.90
CA ALA A 25 -49.04 24.05 -23.56
C ALA A 25 -47.81 24.00 -22.63
N ASN A 26 -47.76 24.89 -21.69
CA ASN A 26 -46.74 24.87 -20.60
C ASN A 26 -47.40 24.22 -19.37
N SER A 27 -46.83 23.16 -18.86
CA SER A 27 -47.27 22.50 -17.64
C SER A 27 -46.20 22.50 -16.58
N ILE A 28 -46.52 22.92 -15.37
CA ILE A 28 -45.69 22.79 -14.16
C ILE A 28 -46.42 21.82 -13.24
N SER A 29 -45.77 20.71 -12.89
CA SER A 29 -46.34 19.76 -11.94
C SER A 29 -45.45 19.62 -10.72
N LEU A 30 -46.03 19.67 -9.53
CA LEU A 30 -45.39 19.37 -8.25
C LEU A 30 -46.04 18.08 -7.73
N THR A 31 -45.25 17.02 -7.62
CA THR A 31 -45.73 15.73 -7.12
C THR A 31 -45.08 15.44 -5.76
N LEU A 32 -45.89 15.28 -4.72
CA LEU A 32 -45.50 14.83 -3.41
C LEU A 32 -45.97 13.39 -3.21
N THR A 33 -45.04 12.46 -3.02
CA THR A 33 -45.35 11.06 -2.77
C THR A 33 -44.94 10.69 -1.38
N GLN A 34 -45.87 10.34 -0.51
CA GLN A 34 -45.66 9.87 0.85
C GLN A 34 -46.08 8.40 0.96
N PRO A 35 -45.14 7.45 1.06
CA PRO A 35 -45.51 6.07 1.32
C PRO A 35 -46.03 5.94 2.77
N LEU A 36 -47.22 5.40 2.91
CA LEU A 36 -47.85 5.17 4.23
C LEU A 36 -47.40 3.84 4.85
N TRP A 37 -47.06 2.87 4.03
CA TRP A 37 -46.59 1.56 4.43
C TRP A 37 -45.66 0.97 3.37
N ASP A 38 -44.42 0.59 3.80
CA ASP A 38 -43.40 0.04 2.90
C ASP A 38 -42.93 -1.37 3.30
N GLY A 39 -43.66 -2.05 4.21
CA GLY A 39 -43.30 -3.39 4.67
C GLY A 39 -41.95 -3.42 5.42
N PHE A 40 -41.60 -2.36 6.12
CA PHE A 40 -40.29 -2.18 6.84
C PHE A 40 -39.07 -2.03 5.91
N ALA A 41 -39.28 -1.83 4.61
CA ALA A 41 -38.16 -1.69 3.66
C ALA A 41 -37.24 -0.53 4.00
N THR A 42 -37.78 0.63 4.36
CA THR A 42 -36.99 1.80 4.79
C THR A 42 -36.18 1.49 6.06
N ARG A 43 -36.80 0.87 7.06
CA ARG A 43 -36.11 0.47 8.30
C ARG A 43 -34.98 -0.53 8.03
N SER A 44 -35.21 -1.50 7.16
CA SER A 44 -34.17 -2.46 6.77
C SER A 44 -33.01 -1.81 6.02
N ARG A 45 -33.31 -0.84 5.14
CA ARG A 45 -32.26 -0.05 4.46
C ARG A 45 -31.43 0.77 5.42
N VAL A 46 -32.04 1.40 6.42
CA VAL A 46 -31.31 2.14 7.45
C VAL A 46 -30.39 1.21 8.22
N ARG A 47 -30.88 0.06 8.69
CA ARG A 47 -30.05 -0.94 9.38
C ARG A 47 -28.90 -1.46 8.51
N THR A 48 -29.14 -1.70 7.25
CA THR A 48 -28.08 -2.10 6.30
C THR A 48 -27.05 -0.98 6.15
N GLY A 49 -27.51 0.28 6.10
CA GLY A 49 -26.62 1.44 6.06
C GLY A 49 -25.73 1.55 7.31
N GLU A 50 -26.32 1.40 8.49
CA GLU A 50 -25.61 1.41 9.79
C GLU A 50 -24.57 0.27 9.84
N ALA A 51 -24.97 -0.96 9.53
CA ALA A 51 -24.06 -2.10 9.49
C ALA A 51 -22.92 -1.92 8.46
N THR A 52 -23.20 -1.24 7.35
CA THR A 52 -22.16 -0.90 6.36
C THR A 52 -21.15 0.10 6.91
N VAL A 53 -21.60 1.13 7.63
CA VAL A 53 -20.73 2.11 8.30
C VAL A 53 -19.84 1.41 9.32
N ASP A 54 -20.40 0.53 10.16
CA ASP A 54 -19.63 -0.23 11.14
C ASP A 54 -18.57 -1.11 10.46
N SER A 55 -18.95 -1.85 9.43
CA SER A 55 -18.03 -2.67 8.63
C SER A 55 -16.89 -1.83 8.03
N MET A 56 -17.20 -0.65 7.47
CA MET A 56 -16.19 0.24 6.91
C MET A 56 -15.25 0.78 7.98
N THR A 57 -15.73 1.04 9.18
CA THR A 57 -14.92 1.49 10.32
C THR A 57 -13.90 0.43 10.72
N TYR A 58 -14.32 -0.84 10.81
CA TYR A 58 -13.39 -1.95 11.10
C TYR A 58 -12.39 -2.18 9.96
N ARG A 59 -12.80 -1.99 8.71
CA ARG A 59 -11.88 -2.05 7.56
C ARG A 59 -10.81 -0.95 7.59
N VAL A 60 -11.15 0.26 8.01
CA VAL A 60 -10.16 1.33 8.19
C VAL A 60 -9.15 0.95 9.27
N LEU A 61 -9.62 0.39 10.39
CA LEU A 61 -8.74 -0.05 11.47
C LEU A 61 -7.81 -1.20 11.03
N ASP A 62 -8.32 -2.18 10.30
CA ASP A 62 -7.53 -3.28 9.74
C ASP A 62 -6.45 -2.77 8.76
N ASN A 63 -6.85 -1.87 7.86
CA ASN A 63 -5.91 -1.25 6.91
C ASN A 63 -4.83 -0.42 7.64
N ALA A 64 -5.22 0.34 8.67
CA ALA A 64 -4.26 1.12 9.47
C ALA A 64 -3.26 0.21 10.19
N THR A 65 -3.71 -0.90 10.75
CA THR A 65 -2.86 -1.89 11.41
C THR A 65 -1.91 -2.57 10.43
N SER A 66 -2.40 -2.97 9.27
CA SER A 66 -1.58 -3.56 8.20
C SER A 66 -0.53 -2.57 7.69
N PHE A 67 -0.91 -1.31 7.47
CA PHE A 67 0.01 -0.26 7.06
C PHE A 67 1.10 0.01 8.11
N ALA A 68 0.74 0.02 9.40
CA ALA A 68 1.70 0.17 10.49
C ALA A 68 2.71 -0.98 10.51
N LEU A 69 2.24 -2.21 10.30
CA LEU A 69 3.11 -3.39 10.21
C LEU A 69 4.07 -3.29 9.01
N ASP A 70 3.56 -2.92 7.84
CA ASP A 70 4.37 -2.75 6.63
C ASP A 70 5.44 -1.66 6.84
N ALA A 71 5.11 -0.57 7.54
CA ALA A 71 6.07 0.49 7.88
C ALA A 71 7.18 -0.01 8.81
N ILE A 72 6.84 -0.84 9.81
CA ILE A 72 7.81 -1.47 10.70
C ILE A 72 8.73 -2.42 9.91
N ILE A 73 8.15 -3.27 9.05
CA ILE A 73 8.92 -4.20 8.22
C ILE A 73 9.89 -3.43 7.32
N ALA A 74 9.43 -2.35 6.66
CA ALA A 74 10.28 -1.53 5.81
C ALA A 74 11.42 -0.85 6.59
N HIS A 75 11.16 -0.42 7.82
CA HIS A 75 12.16 0.17 8.70
C HIS A 75 13.24 -0.85 9.08
N VAL A 76 12.83 -2.04 9.51
CA VAL A 76 13.76 -3.13 9.88
C VAL A 76 14.57 -3.60 8.67
N ASP A 77 13.92 -3.76 7.51
CA ASP A 77 14.63 -4.15 6.28
C ASP A 77 15.69 -3.11 5.87
N LEU A 78 15.38 -1.84 6.03
CA LEU A 78 16.32 -0.77 5.73
C LEU A 78 17.53 -0.77 6.69
N LEU A 79 17.32 -1.00 7.99
CA LEU A 79 18.40 -1.19 8.96
C LEU A 79 19.31 -2.35 8.55
N ARG A 80 18.72 -3.50 8.25
CA ARG A 80 19.43 -4.68 7.79
C ARG A 80 20.27 -4.42 6.53
N ARG A 81 19.72 -3.72 5.54
CA ARG A 81 20.43 -3.39 4.29
C ARG A 81 21.59 -2.43 4.52
N ARG A 82 21.47 -1.48 5.45
CA ARG A 82 22.58 -0.60 5.85
C ARG A 82 23.71 -1.38 6.50
N GLU A 83 23.39 -2.32 7.36
CA GLU A 83 24.37 -3.18 8.00
C GLU A 83 25.09 -4.10 6.99
N ILE A 84 24.34 -4.72 6.08
CA ILE A 84 24.91 -5.52 4.98
C ILE A 84 25.86 -4.68 4.12
N LEU A 85 25.50 -3.44 3.78
CA LEU A 85 26.38 -2.55 3.05
C LEU A 85 27.66 -2.25 3.81
N GLN A 86 27.57 -2.01 5.12
CA GLN A 86 28.75 -1.77 5.95
C GLN A 86 29.67 -3.00 5.98
N LEU A 87 29.10 -4.20 6.17
CA LEU A 87 29.84 -5.47 6.13
C LEU A 87 30.51 -5.71 4.76
N ALA A 88 29.82 -5.38 3.68
CA ALA A 88 30.36 -5.50 2.33
C ALA A 88 31.55 -4.55 2.10
N LYS A 89 31.50 -3.31 2.60
CA LYS A 89 32.61 -2.36 2.57
C LYS A 89 33.82 -2.87 3.35
N ASP A 90 33.58 -3.38 4.55
CA ASP A 90 34.63 -3.93 5.40
C ASP A 90 35.26 -5.16 4.76
N ASN A 91 34.48 -6.02 4.13
CA ASN A 91 34.96 -7.18 3.38
C ASN A 91 35.88 -6.79 2.22
N VAL A 92 35.51 -5.77 1.43
CA VAL A 92 36.38 -5.24 0.36
C VAL A 92 37.69 -4.71 0.94
N ARG A 93 37.64 -3.93 2.03
CA ARG A 93 38.81 -3.39 2.68
C ARG A 93 39.77 -4.52 3.12
N GLN A 94 39.27 -5.55 3.79
CA GLN A 94 40.04 -6.72 4.18
C GLN A 94 40.68 -7.43 2.99
N HIS A 95 39.97 -7.61 1.88
CA HIS A 95 40.54 -8.24 0.68
C HIS A 95 41.61 -7.38 0.02
N VAL A 96 41.54 -6.05 0.09
CA VAL A 96 42.60 -5.15 -0.36
C VAL A 96 43.85 -5.34 0.48
N GLU A 97 43.75 -5.33 1.82
CA GLU A 97 44.86 -5.54 2.74
C GLU A 97 45.52 -6.90 2.52
N ILE A 98 44.73 -7.97 2.34
CA ILE A 98 45.22 -9.32 2.03
C ILE A 98 45.97 -9.34 0.70
N LEU A 99 45.43 -8.66 -0.33
CA LEU A 99 46.07 -8.60 -1.65
C LEU A 99 47.42 -7.90 -1.57
N ASP A 100 47.49 -6.79 -0.86
CA ASP A 100 48.75 -6.04 -0.72
C ASP A 100 49.80 -6.82 0.06
N SER A 101 49.42 -7.52 1.14
CA SER A 101 50.29 -8.43 1.87
C SER A 101 50.76 -9.61 0.99
N GLN A 102 49.93 -10.17 0.12
CA GLN A 102 50.34 -11.24 -0.81
C GLN A 102 51.32 -10.74 -1.88
N LYS A 103 51.15 -9.51 -2.40
CA LYS A 103 52.09 -8.90 -3.34
C LYS A 103 53.47 -8.72 -2.70
N GLU A 104 53.51 -8.14 -1.48
CA GLU A 104 54.74 -7.95 -0.73
C GLU A 104 55.47 -9.28 -0.53
N ARG A 105 54.75 -10.33 -0.12
CA ARG A 105 55.34 -11.68 0.03
C ARG A 105 55.94 -12.22 -1.26
N VAL A 106 55.32 -11.97 -2.41
CA VAL A 106 55.85 -12.37 -3.71
C VAL A 106 57.12 -11.58 -4.06
N GLU A 107 57.11 -10.26 -3.82
CA GLU A 107 58.28 -9.40 -4.04
C GLU A 107 59.48 -9.83 -3.20
N LEU A 108 59.27 -10.30 -1.97
CA LEU A 108 60.27 -10.84 -1.08
C LEU A 108 60.64 -12.31 -1.40
N GLY A 109 60.11 -12.88 -2.46
CA GLY A 109 60.41 -14.27 -2.87
C GLY A 109 59.78 -15.35 -1.99
N ALA A 110 58.87 -14.98 -1.07
CA ALA A 110 58.23 -15.89 -0.13
C ALA A 110 56.75 -16.27 -0.52
N GLY A 111 56.31 -15.87 -1.71
CA GLY A 111 54.92 -16.09 -2.18
C GLY A 111 54.86 -16.53 -3.63
N SER A 112 53.68 -16.98 -4.05
CA SER A 112 53.38 -17.41 -5.43
C SER A 112 52.54 -16.35 -6.19
N SER A 113 52.89 -16.11 -7.47
CA SER A 113 52.07 -15.27 -8.35
C SER A 113 50.63 -15.82 -8.55
N ALA A 114 50.49 -17.14 -8.39
CA ALA A 114 49.17 -17.79 -8.42
C ALA A 114 48.28 -17.35 -7.24
N ASP A 115 48.85 -17.18 -6.03
CA ASP A 115 48.12 -16.71 -4.85
C ASP A 115 47.67 -15.26 -5.01
N VAL A 116 48.51 -14.41 -5.63
CA VAL A 116 48.11 -13.03 -5.98
C VAL A 116 46.94 -13.02 -6.96
N THR A 117 47.00 -13.88 -7.98
CA THR A 117 45.91 -13.98 -8.98
C THR A 117 44.58 -14.46 -8.34
N GLN A 118 44.68 -15.47 -7.46
CA GLN A 118 43.51 -15.96 -6.71
C GLN A 118 42.93 -14.88 -5.80
N THR A 119 43.78 -14.14 -5.09
CA THR A 119 43.35 -13.05 -4.20
C THR A 119 42.72 -11.90 -4.96
N LYS A 120 43.23 -11.54 -6.14
CA LYS A 120 42.58 -10.60 -7.06
C LYS A 120 41.18 -11.05 -7.44
N GLY A 121 40.99 -12.34 -7.74
CA GLY A 121 39.66 -12.90 -8.03
C GLY A 121 38.71 -12.83 -6.84
N ARG A 122 39.21 -13.01 -5.61
CA ARG A 122 38.41 -12.84 -4.39
C ARG A 122 38.01 -11.38 -4.18
N LEU A 123 38.95 -10.44 -4.37
CA LEU A 123 38.67 -9.01 -4.27
C LEU A 123 37.61 -8.59 -5.31
N ALA A 124 37.69 -9.06 -6.55
CA ALA A 124 36.70 -8.76 -7.57
C ALA A 124 35.28 -9.26 -7.18
N ARG A 125 35.18 -10.43 -6.58
CA ARG A 125 33.91 -10.93 -6.01
C ARG A 125 33.40 -10.06 -4.87
N ALA A 126 34.27 -9.65 -3.95
CA ALA A 126 33.90 -8.76 -2.85
C ALA A 126 33.39 -7.41 -3.37
N GLN A 127 34.02 -6.86 -4.41
CA GLN A 127 33.57 -5.63 -5.08
C GLN A 127 32.20 -5.79 -5.77
N SER A 128 31.94 -6.95 -6.40
CA SER A 128 30.62 -7.25 -6.96
C SER A 128 29.55 -7.29 -5.84
N THR A 129 29.86 -7.99 -4.73
CA THR A 129 28.94 -8.04 -3.57
C THR A 129 28.66 -6.65 -2.97
N LEU A 130 29.67 -5.77 -2.95
CA LEU A 130 29.46 -4.38 -2.53
C LEU A 130 28.50 -3.64 -3.45
N THR A 131 28.69 -3.77 -4.77
CA THR A 131 27.78 -3.14 -5.75
C THR A 131 26.33 -3.63 -5.60
N ASP A 132 26.17 -4.95 -5.37
CA ASP A 132 24.83 -5.54 -5.13
C ASP A 132 24.23 -5.02 -3.81
N ALA A 133 25.02 -4.86 -2.77
CA ALA A 133 24.56 -4.29 -1.50
C ALA A 133 24.15 -2.82 -1.64
N GLU A 134 24.88 -2.02 -2.41
CA GLU A 134 24.52 -0.63 -2.73
C GLU A 134 23.23 -0.53 -3.53
N ALA A 135 23.04 -1.39 -4.52
CA ALA A 135 21.80 -1.45 -5.29
C ALA A 135 20.61 -1.85 -4.39
N SER A 136 20.81 -2.88 -3.56
CA SER A 136 19.82 -3.34 -2.60
C SER A 136 19.43 -2.25 -1.61
N LEU A 137 20.38 -1.46 -1.10
CA LEU A 137 20.05 -0.34 -0.20
C LEU A 137 19.18 0.71 -0.90
N ARG A 138 19.54 1.13 -2.13
CA ARG A 138 18.74 2.10 -2.90
C ARG A 138 17.30 1.60 -3.12
N GLU A 139 17.12 0.31 -3.36
CA GLU A 139 15.81 -0.33 -3.51
C GLU A 139 15.00 -0.28 -2.19
N GLY A 140 15.65 -0.56 -1.06
CA GLY A 140 15.05 -0.44 0.26
C GLY A 140 14.65 1.01 0.59
N GLU A 141 15.49 1.98 0.27
CA GLU A 141 15.21 3.41 0.45
C GLU A 141 14.00 3.86 -0.39
N ALA A 142 13.93 3.44 -1.65
CA ALA A 142 12.80 3.73 -2.53
C ALA A 142 11.49 3.11 -2.00
N SER A 143 11.55 1.88 -1.50
CA SER A 143 10.39 1.22 -0.86
C SER A 143 9.94 1.93 0.40
N TYR A 144 10.87 2.36 1.25
CA TYR A 144 10.57 3.12 2.45
C TYR A 144 9.89 4.46 2.13
N ILE A 145 10.43 5.22 1.16
CA ILE A 145 9.86 6.50 0.72
C ILE A 145 8.46 6.32 0.13
N ARG A 146 8.27 5.28 -0.68
CA ARG A 146 6.96 4.97 -1.27
C ARG A 146 5.90 4.68 -0.19
N LEU A 147 6.29 3.99 0.87
CA LEU A 147 5.39 3.61 1.95
C LEU A 147 5.10 4.78 2.91
N THR A 148 6.16 5.49 3.33
CA THR A 148 6.03 6.54 4.35
C THR A 148 5.75 7.93 3.79
N GLY A 149 6.00 8.15 2.50
CA GLY A 149 5.94 9.47 1.85
C GLY A 149 7.03 10.44 2.33
N LYS A 150 8.00 9.97 3.12
CA LYS A 150 9.06 10.80 3.73
C LYS A 150 10.44 10.32 3.30
N PRO A 151 11.41 11.23 3.18
CA PRO A 151 12.79 10.85 2.93
C PRO A 151 13.33 10.00 4.10
N VAL A 152 14.26 9.10 3.77
CA VAL A 152 14.90 8.25 4.76
C VAL A 152 15.75 9.10 5.71
N PRO A 153 15.56 9.02 7.04
CA PRO A 153 16.40 9.74 7.99
C PRO A 153 17.84 9.22 7.97
N ALA A 154 18.78 10.11 8.24
CA ALA A 154 20.21 9.76 8.28
C ALA A 154 20.49 8.69 9.35
N SER A 155 19.90 8.82 10.53
CA SER A 155 19.92 7.80 11.59
C SER A 155 18.56 7.15 11.71
N LEU A 156 18.52 5.82 11.64
CA LEU A 156 17.35 5.02 11.94
C LEU A 156 17.41 4.61 13.41
N ALA A 157 16.25 4.65 14.07
CA ALA A 157 16.16 4.16 15.44
C ALA A 157 16.36 2.64 15.47
N GLU A 158 17.05 2.14 16.47
CA GLU A 158 17.14 0.71 16.71
C GLU A 158 15.74 0.13 17.03
N VAL A 159 15.51 -1.07 16.56
CA VAL A 159 14.24 -1.76 16.80
C VAL A 159 14.35 -2.58 18.08
N TYR A 160 13.55 -2.21 19.05
CA TYR A 160 13.36 -3.04 20.23
C TYR A 160 12.37 -4.17 19.91
N VAL A 161 12.78 -5.39 20.18
CA VAL A 161 11.87 -6.56 20.10
C VAL A 161 11.13 -6.64 21.43
N PRO A 162 9.82 -6.35 21.45
CA PRO A 162 9.05 -6.44 22.69
C PRO A 162 8.97 -7.90 23.16
N GLU A 163 8.97 -8.10 24.47
CA GLU A 163 8.67 -9.41 25.01
C GLU A 163 7.24 -9.84 24.61
N PRO A 164 7.01 -11.13 24.37
CA PRO A 164 5.70 -11.62 24.00
C PRO A 164 4.69 -11.29 25.12
N MET A 165 3.71 -10.45 24.77
CA MET A 165 2.69 -9.94 25.70
C MET A 165 1.76 -11.06 26.20
N TYR A 166 1.67 -12.15 25.46
CA TYR A 166 0.80 -13.28 25.76
C TYR A 166 1.57 -14.60 25.57
N THR A 167 1.51 -15.46 26.57
CA THR A 167 2.09 -16.81 26.54
C THR A 167 0.97 -17.85 26.53
N GLY A 168 0.92 -18.64 25.46
CA GLY A 168 -0.07 -19.71 25.30
C GLY A 168 -1.14 -19.41 24.25
N TYR A 169 -1.55 -20.47 23.55
CA TYR A 169 -2.50 -20.40 22.44
C TYR A 169 -3.85 -19.82 22.86
N ASP A 170 -4.40 -20.25 23.97
CA ASP A 170 -5.74 -19.88 24.44
C ASP A 170 -5.80 -18.38 24.80
N ALA A 171 -4.76 -17.83 25.44
CA ALA A 171 -4.69 -16.41 25.77
C ALA A 171 -4.59 -15.53 24.51
N VAL A 172 -3.84 -15.96 23.51
CA VAL A 172 -3.74 -15.27 22.23
C VAL A 172 -5.07 -15.30 21.48
N MET A 173 -5.76 -16.45 21.47
CA MET A 173 -7.04 -16.61 20.78
C MET A 173 -8.14 -15.75 21.43
N GLU A 174 -8.20 -15.70 22.76
CA GLU A 174 -9.18 -14.86 23.46
C GLU A 174 -9.01 -13.37 23.12
N VAL A 175 -7.77 -12.89 23.08
CA VAL A 175 -7.46 -11.50 22.72
C VAL A 175 -7.73 -11.23 21.25
N ALA A 176 -7.40 -12.17 20.36
CA ALA A 176 -7.66 -12.06 18.95
C ALA A 176 -9.17 -11.98 18.63
N ASP A 177 -9.97 -12.83 19.29
CA ASP A 177 -11.43 -12.83 19.10
C ASP A 177 -12.06 -11.50 19.52
N LYS A 178 -11.56 -10.89 20.59
CA LYS A 178 -12.06 -9.60 21.09
C LYS A 178 -11.58 -8.38 20.27
N ASN A 179 -10.37 -8.42 19.74
CA ASN A 179 -9.70 -7.22 19.20
C ASN A 179 -9.40 -7.27 17.71
N ASN A 180 -9.55 -8.42 17.06
CA ASN A 180 -9.25 -8.51 15.63
C ASN A 180 -10.37 -7.86 14.79
N PRO A 181 -10.08 -6.76 14.07
CA PRO A 181 -11.08 -6.07 13.27
C PRO A 181 -11.63 -6.91 12.10
N LYS A 182 -10.95 -7.99 11.71
CA LYS A 182 -11.42 -8.90 10.66
C LYS A 182 -12.52 -9.86 11.14
N LEU A 183 -12.66 -10.03 12.45
CA LEU A 183 -13.66 -10.92 13.05
C LEU A 183 -14.95 -10.19 13.46
N LYS A 184 -14.98 -8.88 13.29
CA LYS A 184 -16.11 -7.99 13.57
C LYS A 184 -16.73 -7.44 12.31
#